data_b12cf76f00450bee5113dfd4aa3395a9
#
_entry.id   b12cf76f00450bee5113dfd4aa3395a9
#
_cell.length_a   1.000
_cell.length_b   1.000
_cell.length_c   1.000
_cell.angle_alpha   90.00
_cell.angle_beta   90.00
_cell.angle_gamma   90.00
#
_symmetry.space_group_name_H-M   'P 1'
#
loop_
_entity.id
_entity.type
_entity.pdbx_description
1 polymer ?
#
loop_
_entity_poly.entity_id
_entity_poly.type
_entity_poly.pdbx_seq_one_letter_code
_entity_poly.pdbx_strand_id
1 'polypeptide(L)'
;LAGNNNIFEKCVFEANRDSGLQISRYDTTAATKDLWPSNNLIINCTAFDNCDYPDQGGTGENADGFAAKLTCGEGNVFDGCISYCNSDDGWDLFAKVQSGSIGAVTIKNSVAYGNGYLEDGTNAGNGNGFKLGGDSMSGKHVLENCVAFDNKAKGIDSNSCPDIKVINCTTFNNESYNIALYTNSAKNTDFSATGVLSYRTYMKDNVEQFKLLGTQDKTKVDNDTNYFWNYEGTAKNSAKTVTDDWFESVDTAMDYATHVYASHKVTRNADNTINMNGLLVLTDKAAANTGARMTGTPSAKIEVPEGIKGHKTISITGKDVVKGNTTDVAVIQGTSTDIVWTIDADASTFDYIMVDDVVLDASKYTVVANGNTTVVTFKASYIKSLKAAEHTFRACFTDGYIAETKLEVLPKTGDFSRNMIAVYAGIMLMALLAAAVVLFEKKRKRA
;
A
#
# COMPACT_ATOMS: atom_id res chain seq x y z
N LEU A 1 8.86 -8.12 -4.64
CA LEU A 1 9.58 -7.75 -3.42
C LEU A 1 10.09 -9.02 -2.73
N ALA A 2 11.40 -9.14 -2.55
CA ALA A 2 12.02 -10.33 -1.95
C ALA A 2 12.83 -10.03 -0.66
N GLY A 3 12.75 -8.80 -0.17
CA GLY A 3 13.44 -8.36 1.05
C GLY A 3 12.52 -8.23 2.25
N ASN A 4 13.13 -7.94 3.41
CA ASN A 4 12.44 -7.74 4.68
C ASN A 4 12.48 -6.27 5.10
N ASN A 5 11.54 -5.86 5.95
CA ASN A 5 11.52 -4.55 6.60
C ASN A 5 11.49 -3.37 5.61
N ASN A 6 10.88 -3.56 4.43
CA ASN A 6 10.74 -2.47 3.45
C ASN A 6 9.42 -1.73 3.68
N ILE A 7 9.43 -0.44 3.35
CA ILE A 7 8.24 0.40 3.33
C ILE A 7 8.01 0.90 1.92
N PHE A 8 6.83 0.62 1.36
CA PHE A 8 6.33 1.20 0.13
C PHE A 8 5.19 2.15 0.49
N GLU A 9 5.38 3.43 0.25
CA GLU A 9 4.39 4.46 0.59
C GLU A 9 3.99 5.24 -0.66
N LYS A 10 2.68 5.39 -0.88
CA LYS A 10 2.12 6.23 -1.96
C LYS A 10 2.58 5.82 -3.36
N CYS A 11 2.89 4.55 -3.56
CA CYS A 11 3.27 4.03 -4.86
C CYS A 11 2.03 3.67 -5.69
N VAL A 12 2.16 3.80 -7.01
CA VAL A 12 1.16 3.36 -7.99
C VAL A 12 1.77 2.23 -8.81
N PHE A 13 1.03 1.14 -8.93
CA PHE A 13 1.38 -0.06 -9.71
C PHE A 13 0.32 -0.24 -10.80
N GLU A 14 0.59 0.28 -11.98
CA GLU A 14 -0.37 0.38 -13.07
C GLU A 14 0.12 -0.37 -14.30
N ALA A 15 -0.79 -1.07 -14.99
CA ALA A 15 -0.57 -1.70 -16.29
C ALA A 15 0.69 -2.59 -16.36
N ASN A 16 1.00 -3.30 -15.27
CA ASN A 16 2.07 -4.29 -15.28
C ASN A 16 1.59 -5.56 -15.97
N ARG A 17 2.53 -6.35 -16.52
CA ARG A 17 2.26 -7.60 -17.23
C ARG A 17 2.19 -8.84 -16.33
N ASP A 18 2.05 -8.64 -15.06
CA ASP A 18 1.86 -9.58 -13.96
C ASP A 18 1.33 -8.75 -12.78
N SER A 19 1.33 -9.27 -11.57
CA SER A 19 0.85 -8.55 -10.40
C SER A 19 1.51 -7.17 -10.22
N GLY A 20 0.74 -6.19 -9.77
CA GLY A 20 1.22 -4.85 -9.48
C GLY A 20 2.39 -4.85 -8.49
N LEU A 21 2.21 -5.53 -7.34
CA LEU A 21 3.28 -5.78 -6.37
C LEU A 21 3.17 -7.21 -5.83
N GLN A 22 4.21 -8.03 -6.09
CA GLN A 22 4.31 -9.36 -5.48
C GLN A 22 5.34 -9.39 -4.35
N ILE A 23 4.99 -9.99 -3.21
CA ILE A 23 5.88 -10.30 -2.08
C ILE A 23 6.10 -11.81 -2.07
N SER A 24 7.28 -12.25 -2.49
CA SER A 24 7.69 -13.65 -2.48
C SER A 24 9.22 -13.76 -2.52
N ARG A 25 9.76 -14.91 -2.13
CA ARG A 25 11.21 -15.12 -2.19
C ARG A 25 11.72 -15.01 -3.63
N TYR A 26 12.92 -14.45 -3.79
CA TYR A 26 13.68 -14.53 -5.03
C TYR A 26 14.61 -15.74 -5.03
N ASP A 27 15.32 -15.96 -3.90
CA ASP A 27 16.24 -17.07 -3.75
C ASP A 27 15.49 -18.39 -3.47
N THR A 28 15.59 -19.33 -4.40
CA THR A 28 14.95 -20.65 -4.28
C THR A 28 15.55 -21.50 -3.16
N THR A 29 16.73 -21.18 -2.66
CA THR A 29 17.37 -21.86 -1.52
C THR A 29 16.77 -21.45 -0.17
N ALA A 30 16.05 -20.31 -0.11
CA ALA A 30 15.25 -19.91 1.05
C ALA A 30 14.07 -20.88 1.22
N ALA A 31 14.31 -22.03 1.80
CA ALA A 31 13.38 -23.16 1.83
C ALA A 31 12.27 -23.03 2.88
N THR A 32 12.48 -22.24 3.92
CA THR A 32 11.61 -22.13 5.09
C THR A 32 11.04 -20.73 5.28
N LYS A 33 9.89 -20.63 5.91
CA LYS A 33 9.11 -19.39 6.07
C LYS A 33 9.88 -18.26 6.78
N ASP A 34 10.77 -18.57 7.68
CA ASP A 34 11.63 -17.63 8.40
C ASP A 34 12.66 -16.93 7.50
N LEU A 35 12.93 -17.50 6.31
CA LEU A 35 13.82 -16.92 5.31
C LEU A 35 13.06 -16.14 4.22
N TRP A 36 11.73 -16.13 4.26
CA TRP A 36 10.91 -15.48 3.24
C TRP A 36 10.69 -13.99 3.57
N PRO A 37 10.36 -13.17 2.56
CA PRO A 37 10.12 -11.73 2.75
C PRO A 37 9.11 -11.45 3.85
N SER A 38 9.55 -10.73 4.88
CA SER A 38 8.82 -10.52 6.13
C SER A 38 8.82 -9.06 6.56
N ASN A 39 7.85 -8.67 7.38
CA ASN A 39 7.78 -7.35 8.03
C ASN A 39 7.83 -6.19 7.02
N ASN A 40 7.23 -6.33 5.84
CA ASN A 40 7.12 -5.24 4.89
C ASN A 40 5.82 -4.47 5.11
N LEU A 41 5.86 -3.14 4.98
CA LEU A 41 4.71 -2.25 5.09
C LEU A 41 4.43 -1.62 3.73
N ILE A 42 3.25 -1.88 3.19
CA ILE A 42 2.72 -1.29 1.97
C ILE A 42 1.59 -0.35 2.40
N ILE A 43 1.83 0.96 2.24
CA ILE A 43 0.94 1.98 2.78
C ILE A 43 0.49 2.99 1.74
N ASN A 44 -0.82 3.27 1.73
CA ASN A 44 -1.43 4.25 0.81
C ASN A 44 -1.04 4.03 -0.65
N CYS A 45 -0.78 2.78 -1.05
CA CYS A 45 -0.46 2.40 -2.42
C CYS A 45 -1.72 2.10 -3.23
N THR A 46 -1.63 2.22 -4.54
CA THR A 46 -2.71 1.90 -5.47
C THR A 46 -2.21 0.94 -6.53
N ALA A 47 -2.97 -0.11 -6.84
CA ALA A 47 -2.67 -1.07 -7.90
C ALA A 47 -3.89 -1.23 -8.81
N PHE A 48 -3.73 -1.06 -10.12
CA PHE A 48 -4.83 -1.17 -11.06
C PHE A 48 -4.38 -1.49 -12.48
N ASP A 49 -5.31 -2.01 -13.28
CA ASP A 49 -5.15 -2.34 -14.70
C ASP A 49 -3.93 -3.26 -14.97
N ASN A 50 -3.54 -4.09 -13.97
CA ASN A 50 -2.49 -5.07 -14.14
C ASN A 50 -3.04 -6.32 -14.82
N CYS A 51 -2.33 -6.87 -15.84
CA CYS A 51 -2.80 -7.98 -16.63
C CYS A 51 -1.67 -8.83 -17.22
N ASP A 52 -1.72 -10.14 -17.03
CA ASP A 52 -0.91 -11.11 -17.76
C ASP A 52 -1.58 -11.42 -19.11
N TYR A 53 -1.29 -10.60 -20.11
CA TYR A 53 -1.96 -10.61 -21.40
C TYR A 53 -1.78 -11.91 -22.18
N PRO A 54 -2.85 -12.43 -22.84
CA PRO A 54 -2.82 -13.67 -23.63
C PRO A 54 -1.82 -13.65 -24.79
N ASP A 55 -1.59 -12.50 -25.42
CA ASP A 55 -0.63 -12.31 -26.53
C ASP A 55 0.83 -12.59 -26.11
N GLN A 56 1.07 -12.74 -24.81
CA GLN A 56 2.38 -13.04 -24.22
C GLN A 56 2.38 -14.36 -23.43
N GLY A 57 1.37 -15.20 -23.66
CA GLY A 57 1.21 -16.49 -23.02
C GLY A 57 0.57 -16.43 -21.63
N GLY A 58 0.04 -15.28 -21.23
CA GLY A 58 -0.76 -15.15 -20.03
C GLY A 58 -2.19 -15.64 -20.20
N THR A 59 -2.89 -15.82 -19.10
CA THR A 59 -4.29 -16.28 -19.06
C THR A 59 -5.23 -15.25 -18.44
N GLY A 60 -4.70 -14.14 -17.94
CA GLY A 60 -5.43 -13.17 -17.11
C GLY A 60 -5.60 -13.61 -15.66
N GLU A 61 -5.10 -14.80 -15.27
CA GLU A 61 -5.38 -15.42 -13.97
C GLU A 61 -4.24 -15.32 -12.95
N ASN A 62 -3.24 -14.45 -13.17
CA ASN A 62 -2.10 -14.32 -12.25
C ASN A 62 -1.76 -12.86 -11.89
N ALA A 63 -2.31 -11.90 -12.63
CA ALA A 63 -2.01 -10.50 -12.43
C ALA A 63 -2.97 -9.86 -11.41
N ASP A 64 -2.58 -9.96 -10.16
CA ASP A 64 -3.26 -9.35 -9.03
C ASP A 64 -2.86 -7.88 -8.85
N GLY A 65 -3.63 -7.11 -8.11
CA GLY A 65 -3.15 -5.81 -7.66
C GLY A 65 -1.98 -5.97 -6.68
N PHE A 66 -2.20 -6.74 -5.61
CA PHE A 66 -1.20 -7.04 -4.57
C PHE A 66 -1.15 -8.54 -4.29
N ALA A 67 0.02 -9.15 -4.39
CA ALA A 67 0.21 -10.58 -4.25
C ALA A 67 1.26 -10.91 -3.17
N ALA A 68 0.84 -11.11 -1.92
CA ALA A 68 1.70 -11.65 -0.88
C ALA A 68 1.51 -13.17 -0.83
N LYS A 69 2.09 -13.90 -1.80
CA LYS A 69 1.73 -15.29 -2.08
C LYS A 69 2.91 -16.25 -2.18
N LEU A 70 2.63 -17.55 -2.12
CA LEU A 70 3.51 -18.70 -2.35
C LEU A 70 4.64 -18.85 -1.31
N THR A 71 5.49 -17.86 -1.15
CA THR A 71 6.66 -17.86 -0.26
C THR A 71 6.81 -16.50 0.43
N CYS A 72 5.75 -16.09 1.09
CA CYS A 72 5.67 -14.86 1.87
C CYS A 72 5.85 -15.19 3.36
N GLY A 73 6.72 -14.46 4.06
CA GLY A 73 6.98 -14.62 5.49
C GLY A 73 6.01 -13.83 6.37
N GLU A 74 6.26 -13.82 7.67
CA GLU A 74 5.37 -13.21 8.67
C GLU A 74 5.42 -11.67 8.66
N GLY A 75 4.36 -11.03 9.16
CA GLY A 75 4.36 -9.62 9.52
C GLY A 75 4.26 -8.63 8.35
N ASN A 76 3.90 -9.08 7.15
CA ASN A 76 3.63 -8.18 6.02
C ASN A 76 2.27 -7.50 6.20
N VAL A 77 2.22 -6.18 6.00
CA VAL A 77 1.04 -5.34 6.23
C VAL A 77 0.73 -4.48 5.01
N PHE A 78 -0.54 -4.47 4.61
CA PHE A 78 -1.11 -3.50 3.67
C PHE A 78 -2.05 -2.56 4.44
N ASP A 79 -1.84 -1.26 4.37
CA ASP A 79 -2.64 -0.25 5.09
C ASP A 79 -3.02 0.92 4.18
N GLY A 80 -4.30 1.21 4.05
CA GLY A 80 -4.79 2.31 3.23
C GLY A 80 -4.58 2.10 1.72
N CYS A 81 -4.52 0.84 1.25
CA CYS A 81 -4.26 0.53 -0.14
C CYS A 81 -5.56 0.41 -0.95
N ILE A 82 -5.49 0.72 -2.25
CA ILE A 82 -6.59 0.58 -3.20
C ILE A 82 -6.14 -0.40 -4.28
N SER A 83 -6.96 -1.42 -4.58
CA SER A 83 -6.74 -2.34 -5.69
C SER A 83 -8.00 -2.44 -6.53
N TYR A 84 -7.92 -2.09 -7.82
CA TYR A 84 -9.10 -2.10 -8.67
C TYR A 84 -8.77 -2.44 -10.13
N CYS A 85 -9.76 -2.99 -10.81
CA CYS A 85 -9.69 -3.30 -12.25
C CYS A 85 -8.40 -4.06 -12.65
N ASN A 86 -7.93 -4.99 -11.81
CA ASN A 86 -6.87 -5.92 -12.20
C ASN A 86 -7.48 -7.15 -12.86
N SER A 87 -6.74 -7.80 -13.77
CA SER A 87 -7.27 -8.95 -14.51
C SER A 87 -7.61 -10.13 -13.60
N ASP A 88 -6.87 -10.34 -12.51
CA ASP A 88 -7.17 -11.38 -11.52
C ASP A 88 -7.65 -10.73 -10.20
N ASP A 89 -7.06 -11.01 -9.10
CA ASP A 89 -7.56 -10.62 -7.78
C ASP A 89 -7.08 -9.21 -7.35
N GLY A 90 -7.83 -8.56 -6.49
CA GLY A 90 -7.36 -7.34 -5.84
C GLY A 90 -6.19 -7.62 -4.90
N TRP A 91 -6.35 -8.61 -4.02
CA TRP A 91 -5.28 -9.22 -3.23
C TRP A 91 -5.28 -10.73 -3.41
N ASP A 92 -4.09 -11.32 -3.58
CA ASP A 92 -3.88 -12.76 -3.58
C ASP A 92 -2.86 -13.19 -2.51
N LEU A 93 -3.32 -13.93 -1.49
CA LEU A 93 -2.50 -14.52 -0.43
C LEU A 93 -2.36 -16.04 -0.61
N PHE A 94 -2.23 -16.50 -1.85
CA PHE A 94 -2.25 -17.91 -2.18
C PHE A 94 -1.08 -18.68 -1.59
N ALA A 95 -1.37 -19.76 -0.88
CA ALA A 95 -0.41 -20.76 -0.40
C ALA A 95 -0.60 -22.06 -1.14
N LYS A 96 0.48 -22.80 -1.37
CA LYS A 96 0.48 -24.13 -2.03
C LYS A 96 0.90 -25.23 -1.07
N VAL A 97 0.30 -26.41 -1.21
CA VAL A 97 0.73 -27.62 -0.45
C VAL A 97 2.24 -27.83 -0.58
N GLN A 98 2.82 -27.61 -1.76
CA GLN A 98 4.25 -27.85 -2.01
C GLN A 98 5.18 -26.92 -1.26
N SER A 99 4.79 -25.67 -1.04
CA SER A 99 5.56 -24.70 -0.24
C SER A 99 5.12 -24.64 1.22
N GLY A 100 3.93 -25.16 1.51
CA GLY A 100 3.33 -25.06 2.84
C GLY A 100 2.65 -23.73 3.09
N SER A 101 2.28 -23.50 4.34
CA SER A 101 1.65 -22.26 4.80
C SER A 101 2.59 -21.07 4.66
N ILE A 102 2.06 -19.97 4.16
CA ILE A 102 2.74 -18.65 4.19
C ILE A 102 2.58 -17.99 5.57
N GLY A 103 3.30 -16.90 5.79
CA GLY A 103 3.19 -16.07 6.99
C GLY A 103 1.87 -15.34 7.05
N ALA A 104 1.44 -15.00 8.25
CA ALA A 104 0.25 -14.18 8.44
C ALA A 104 0.44 -12.79 7.83
N VAL A 105 -0.53 -12.37 7.03
CA VAL A 105 -0.59 -11.05 6.39
C VAL A 105 -1.77 -10.28 6.98
N THR A 106 -1.56 -9.00 7.27
CA THR A 106 -2.64 -8.08 7.67
C THR A 106 -2.95 -7.11 6.55
N ILE A 107 -4.22 -7.02 6.18
CA ILE A 107 -4.74 -6.01 5.24
C ILE A 107 -5.74 -5.16 6.02
N LYS A 108 -5.52 -3.85 6.06
CA LYS A 108 -6.41 -2.95 6.80
C LYS A 108 -6.66 -1.63 6.08
N ASN A 109 -7.79 -0.99 6.40
CA ASN A 109 -8.17 0.31 5.85
C ASN A 109 -8.10 0.38 4.31
N SER A 110 -8.39 -0.73 3.62
CA SER A 110 -8.10 -0.90 2.20
C SER A 110 -9.38 -1.17 1.39
N VAL A 111 -9.32 -0.92 0.09
CA VAL A 111 -10.46 -1.08 -0.81
C VAL A 111 -10.08 -1.93 -2.01
N ALA A 112 -10.94 -2.94 -2.34
CA ALA A 112 -10.82 -3.80 -3.51
C ALA A 112 -12.11 -3.71 -4.35
N TYR A 113 -12.02 -3.29 -5.62
CA TYR A 113 -13.21 -3.21 -6.44
C TYR A 113 -12.96 -3.44 -7.93
N GLY A 114 -13.97 -3.95 -8.64
CA GLY A 114 -13.94 -4.13 -10.09
C GLY A 114 -12.88 -5.10 -10.58
N ASN A 115 -12.23 -5.90 -9.72
CA ASN A 115 -11.22 -6.86 -10.14
C ASN A 115 -11.83 -8.03 -10.90
N GLY A 116 -11.10 -8.61 -11.87
CA GLY A 116 -11.55 -9.57 -12.86
C GLY A 116 -11.97 -8.92 -14.17
N TYR A 117 -12.11 -7.60 -14.18
CA TYR A 117 -12.31 -6.76 -15.37
C TYR A 117 -11.25 -5.66 -15.37
N LEU A 118 -10.70 -5.35 -16.55
CA LEU A 118 -9.82 -4.20 -16.73
C LEU A 118 -10.64 -2.90 -16.77
N GLU A 119 -9.98 -1.74 -16.76
CA GLU A 119 -10.67 -0.44 -16.79
C GLU A 119 -11.58 -0.24 -18.02
N ASP A 120 -11.25 -0.87 -19.14
CA ASP A 120 -12.07 -0.87 -20.37
C ASP A 120 -13.22 -1.90 -20.38
N GLY A 121 -13.40 -2.65 -19.28
CA GLY A 121 -14.39 -3.70 -19.14
C GLY A 121 -13.96 -5.05 -19.71
N THR A 122 -12.73 -5.18 -20.18
CA THR A 122 -12.21 -6.47 -20.67
C THR A 122 -12.28 -7.51 -19.57
N ASN A 123 -13.03 -8.58 -19.81
CA ASN A 123 -13.15 -9.73 -18.91
C ASN A 123 -11.86 -10.58 -19.01
N ALA A 124 -11.16 -10.74 -17.90
CA ALA A 124 -9.84 -11.40 -17.87
C ALA A 124 -9.82 -12.58 -16.89
N GLY A 125 -9.24 -12.44 -15.68
CA GLY A 125 -9.04 -13.53 -14.73
C GLY A 125 -10.22 -13.88 -13.81
N ASN A 126 -9.93 -14.32 -12.58
CA ASN A 126 -10.92 -14.78 -11.61
C ASN A 126 -11.66 -13.63 -10.90
N GLY A 127 -10.94 -12.63 -10.44
CA GLY A 127 -11.49 -11.37 -9.95
C GLY A 127 -12.10 -11.41 -8.56
N ASN A 128 -11.39 -11.93 -7.56
CA ASN A 128 -11.78 -11.72 -6.17
C ASN A 128 -11.29 -10.34 -5.68
N GLY A 129 -11.98 -9.76 -4.72
CA GLY A 129 -11.49 -8.56 -4.04
C GLY A 129 -10.31 -8.88 -3.12
N PHE A 130 -10.57 -9.67 -2.08
CA PHE A 130 -9.56 -10.15 -1.13
C PHE A 130 -9.57 -11.68 -1.11
N LYS A 131 -8.59 -12.30 -1.78
CA LYS A 131 -8.38 -13.75 -1.79
C LYS A 131 -7.34 -14.12 -0.72
N LEU A 132 -7.80 -14.72 0.37
CA LEU A 132 -7.06 -14.83 1.63
C LEU A 132 -6.58 -16.26 1.88
N GLY A 133 -5.96 -16.90 0.89
CA GLY A 133 -5.38 -18.21 1.08
C GLY A 133 -5.34 -19.11 -0.15
N GLY A 134 -5.06 -20.39 0.05
CA GLY A 134 -5.00 -21.43 -0.97
C GLY A 134 -4.76 -22.82 -0.39
N ASP A 135 -5.08 -23.85 -1.16
CA ASP A 135 -4.80 -25.29 -0.91
C ASP A 135 -5.13 -25.79 0.51
N SER A 136 -6.09 -25.16 1.18
CA SER A 136 -6.44 -25.45 2.60
C SER A 136 -5.27 -25.28 3.58
N MET A 137 -4.29 -24.45 3.22
CA MET A 137 -3.19 -24.08 4.11
C MET A 137 -3.62 -23.03 5.12
N SER A 138 -3.24 -23.21 6.39
CA SER A 138 -3.45 -22.19 7.44
C SER A 138 -2.64 -20.94 7.15
N GLY A 139 -3.25 -19.77 7.18
CA GLY A 139 -2.61 -18.47 6.93
C GLY A 139 -2.74 -17.50 8.09
N LYS A 140 -3.79 -17.65 8.91
CA LYS A 140 -4.13 -16.73 10.01
C LYS A 140 -4.14 -15.26 9.58
N HIS A 141 -4.51 -15.03 8.31
CA HIS A 141 -4.58 -13.68 7.74
C HIS A 141 -5.67 -12.85 8.42
N VAL A 142 -5.42 -11.55 8.51
CA VAL A 142 -6.35 -10.59 9.10
C VAL A 142 -6.77 -9.56 8.04
N LEU A 143 -8.09 -9.41 7.87
CA LEU A 143 -8.70 -8.36 7.07
C LEU A 143 -9.49 -7.44 8.01
N GLU A 144 -9.13 -6.16 8.09
CA GLU A 144 -9.72 -5.23 9.05
C GLU A 144 -10.09 -3.89 8.39
N ASN A 145 -11.30 -3.41 8.65
CA ASN A 145 -11.80 -2.12 8.16
C ASN A 145 -11.60 -1.95 6.64
N CYS A 146 -11.98 -2.97 5.86
CA CYS A 146 -11.82 -2.99 4.42
C CYS A 146 -13.18 -3.01 3.70
N VAL A 147 -13.16 -2.51 2.45
CA VAL A 147 -14.35 -2.49 1.58
C VAL A 147 -14.06 -3.31 0.31
N ALA A 148 -14.97 -4.23 -0.06
CA ALA A 148 -14.90 -4.99 -1.30
C ALA A 148 -16.20 -4.84 -2.09
N PHE A 149 -16.15 -4.32 -3.32
CA PHE A 149 -17.37 -4.16 -4.11
C PHE A 149 -17.15 -4.40 -5.62
N ASP A 150 -18.21 -4.81 -6.30
CA ASP A 150 -18.25 -5.00 -7.77
C ASP A 150 -17.13 -5.89 -8.33
N ASN A 151 -16.53 -6.77 -7.53
CA ASN A 151 -15.54 -7.72 -8.03
C ASN A 151 -16.28 -8.86 -8.76
N LYS A 152 -15.69 -9.36 -9.85
CA LYS A 152 -16.25 -10.40 -10.74
C LYS A 152 -16.55 -11.72 -10.00
N ALA A 153 -15.77 -12.08 -8.99
CA ALA A 153 -16.02 -13.28 -8.21
C ALA A 153 -16.46 -12.90 -6.77
N LYS A 154 -15.61 -13.08 -5.78
CA LYS A 154 -15.97 -12.88 -4.38
C LYS A 154 -15.37 -11.59 -3.85
N GLY A 155 -16.10 -10.90 -2.98
CA GLY A 155 -15.56 -9.73 -2.29
C GLY A 155 -14.48 -10.13 -1.29
N ILE A 156 -14.82 -11.05 -0.38
CA ILE A 156 -13.91 -11.63 0.61
C ILE A 156 -13.96 -13.14 0.44
N ASP A 157 -12.83 -13.73 0.11
CA ASP A 157 -12.67 -15.17 -0.15
C ASP A 157 -11.60 -15.78 0.76
N SER A 158 -11.99 -16.71 1.63
CA SER A 158 -11.00 -17.51 2.37
C SER A 158 -10.13 -18.37 1.43
N ASN A 159 -10.59 -18.57 0.21
CA ASN A 159 -9.94 -19.41 -0.81
C ASN A 159 -9.36 -20.72 -0.21
N SER A 160 -10.19 -21.40 0.54
CA SER A 160 -9.90 -22.62 1.28
C SER A 160 -8.95 -22.52 2.51
N CYS A 161 -8.32 -21.38 2.78
CA CYS A 161 -7.63 -21.15 4.06
C CYS A 161 -8.61 -21.33 5.22
N PRO A 162 -8.30 -22.17 6.23
CA PRO A 162 -9.31 -22.53 7.24
C PRO A 162 -9.43 -21.59 8.44
N ASP A 163 -8.62 -20.52 8.52
CA ASP A 163 -8.43 -19.77 9.78
C ASP A 163 -8.18 -18.25 9.59
N ILE A 164 -8.91 -17.61 8.66
CA ILE A 164 -8.84 -16.16 8.49
C ILE A 164 -9.71 -15.41 9.51
N LYS A 165 -9.34 -14.16 9.77
CA LYS A 165 -10.07 -13.23 10.62
C LYS A 165 -10.53 -12.01 9.82
N VAL A 166 -11.82 -11.68 9.90
CA VAL A 166 -12.44 -10.53 9.21
C VAL A 166 -13.09 -9.61 10.24
N ILE A 167 -12.72 -8.33 10.24
CA ILE A 167 -13.15 -7.36 11.26
C ILE A 167 -13.64 -6.09 10.57
N ASN A 168 -14.86 -5.64 10.92
CA ASN A 168 -15.42 -4.36 10.47
C ASN A 168 -15.29 -4.12 8.96
N CYS A 169 -15.60 -5.12 8.14
CA CYS A 169 -15.51 -5.02 6.69
C CYS A 169 -16.89 -4.83 6.07
N THR A 170 -16.94 -4.08 4.96
CA THR A 170 -18.12 -3.95 4.11
C THR A 170 -17.89 -4.64 2.79
N THR A 171 -18.85 -5.44 2.33
CA THR A 171 -18.78 -6.12 1.05
C THR A 171 -20.10 -5.95 0.30
N PHE A 172 -20.02 -5.53 -0.99
CA PHE A 172 -21.17 -5.02 -1.72
C PHE A 172 -21.14 -5.44 -3.19
N ASN A 173 -22.26 -5.97 -3.70
CA ASN A 173 -22.48 -6.29 -5.13
C ASN A 173 -21.38 -7.11 -5.84
N ASN A 174 -20.58 -7.91 -5.14
CA ASN A 174 -19.65 -8.80 -5.81
C ASN A 174 -20.43 -9.91 -6.55
N GLU A 175 -20.04 -10.26 -7.78
CA GLU A 175 -20.92 -11.04 -8.67
C GLU A 175 -21.19 -12.47 -8.19
N SER A 176 -20.24 -13.13 -7.50
CA SER A 176 -20.47 -14.46 -6.95
C SER A 176 -20.94 -14.35 -5.48
N TYR A 177 -20.01 -14.29 -4.55
CA TYR A 177 -20.30 -14.13 -3.12
C TYR A 177 -19.75 -12.81 -2.60
N ASN A 178 -20.48 -12.11 -1.76
CA ASN A 178 -19.90 -10.99 -1.04
C ASN A 178 -18.82 -11.48 -0.06
N ILE A 179 -19.12 -12.59 0.66
CA ILE A 179 -18.15 -13.24 1.54
C ILE A 179 -18.28 -14.77 1.44
N ALA A 180 -17.13 -15.46 1.39
CA ALA A 180 -17.05 -16.91 1.41
C ALA A 180 -16.02 -17.40 2.43
N LEU A 181 -16.46 -18.10 3.46
CA LEU A 181 -15.63 -18.72 4.49
C LEU A 181 -15.74 -20.24 4.37
N TYR A 182 -14.74 -20.86 3.75
CA TYR A 182 -14.74 -22.30 3.50
C TYR A 182 -13.33 -22.87 3.45
N THR A 183 -13.25 -24.18 3.52
CA THR A 183 -12.06 -24.95 3.20
C THR A 183 -12.41 -26.16 2.35
N ASN A 184 -11.50 -26.60 1.50
CA ASN A 184 -11.70 -27.76 0.63
C ASN A 184 -11.35 -29.07 1.33
N SER A 185 -10.25 -29.13 2.08
CA SER A 185 -9.73 -30.38 2.64
C SER A 185 -9.37 -30.32 4.13
N ALA A 186 -9.35 -29.15 4.77
CA ALA A 186 -9.11 -29.10 6.22
C ALA A 186 -10.29 -29.72 6.99
N LYS A 187 -9.97 -30.47 8.06
CA LYS A 187 -10.97 -31.12 8.91
C LYS A 187 -11.63 -30.17 9.89
N ASN A 188 -10.90 -29.13 10.30
CA ASN A 188 -11.33 -28.12 11.24
C ASN A 188 -11.14 -26.74 10.62
N THR A 189 -12.01 -25.81 11.00
CA THR A 189 -11.87 -24.38 10.71
C THR A 189 -11.72 -23.60 12.01
N ASP A 190 -11.18 -22.38 11.93
CA ASP A 190 -11.12 -21.39 13.01
C ASP A 190 -11.34 -19.98 12.43
N PHE A 191 -12.41 -19.85 11.66
CA PHE A 191 -12.84 -18.55 11.14
C PHE A 191 -13.32 -17.62 12.26
N SER A 192 -13.03 -16.33 12.11
CA SER A 192 -13.59 -15.29 12.96
C SER A 192 -14.08 -14.14 12.09
N ALA A 193 -15.32 -13.72 12.29
CA ALA A 193 -15.94 -12.57 11.63
C ALA A 193 -16.65 -11.72 12.68
N THR A 194 -16.33 -10.42 12.73
CA THR A 194 -16.91 -9.47 13.67
C THR A 194 -17.15 -8.14 12.97
N GLY A 195 -18.37 -7.63 13.04
CA GLY A 195 -18.72 -6.37 12.40
C GLY A 195 -18.70 -6.41 10.87
N VAL A 196 -18.97 -7.54 10.26
CA VAL A 196 -19.01 -7.68 8.80
C VAL A 196 -20.40 -7.28 8.29
N LEU A 197 -20.42 -6.39 7.30
CA LEU A 197 -21.63 -5.94 6.61
C LEU A 197 -21.57 -6.37 5.15
N SER A 198 -22.50 -7.25 4.76
CA SER A 198 -22.71 -7.69 3.38
C SER A 198 -24.06 -7.20 2.88
N TYR A 199 -24.08 -6.50 1.74
CA TYR A 199 -25.30 -5.94 1.17
C TYR A 199 -25.30 -6.02 -0.36
N ARG A 200 -26.49 -6.05 -0.96
CA ARG A 200 -26.68 -6.12 -2.41
C ARG A 200 -27.84 -5.26 -2.89
N THR A 201 -27.59 -4.52 -3.95
CA THR A 201 -28.64 -3.90 -4.80
C THR A 201 -28.73 -4.59 -6.16
N TYR A 202 -27.66 -5.26 -6.59
CA TYR A 202 -27.53 -6.05 -7.81
C TYR A 202 -27.28 -7.53 -7.47
N MET A 203 -27.70 -8.48 -8.31
CA MET A 203 -27.64 -9.95 -8.07
C MET A 203 -28.19 -10.34 -6.69
N LYS A 204 -29.42 -9.89 -6.39
CA LYS A 204 -30.03 -10.01 -5.06
C LYS A 204 -30.38 -11.45 -4.65
N ASP A 205 -30.40 -12.38 -5.55
CA ASP A 205 -30.66 -13.82 -5.35
C ASP A 205 -29.41 -14.61 -4.98
N ASN A 206 -28.22 -14.02 -5.09
CA ASN A 206 -27.01 -14.66 -4.63
C ASN A 206 -26.99 -14.81 -3.10
N VAL A 207 -26.37 -15.88 -2.61
CA VAL A 207 -26.24 -16.21 -1.18
C VAL A 207 -24.76 -16.19 -0.77
N GLU A 208 -24.50 -16.05 0.51
CA GLU A 208 -23.14 -16.18 1.06
C GLU A 208 -22.74 -17.64 1.20
N GLN A 209 -21.43 -17.91 1.19
CA GLN A 209 -20.91 -19.26 1.34
C GLN A 209 -20.18 -19.44 2.69
N PHE A 210 -20.70 -20.34 3.53
CA PHE A 210 -20.09 -20.67 4.81
C PHE A 210 -19.97 -22.19 4.97
N LYS A 211 -18.75 -22.67 5.23
CA LYS A 211 -18.46 -24.07 5.54
C LYS A 211 -17.62 -24.13 6.80
N LEU A 212 -18.32 -24.14 7.94
CA LEU A 212 -17.75 -24.14 9.28
C LEU A 212 -17.61 -25.60 9.76
N LEU A 213 -16.38 -26.08 9.95
CA LEU A 213 -16.08 -27.51 10.13
C LEU A 213 -15.41 -27.84 11.45
N GLY A 214 -15.67 -29.04 11.92
CA GLY A 214 -14.96 -29.68 13.03
C GLY A 214 -15.08 -28.90 14.34
N THR A 215 -13.97 -28.42 14.86
CA THR A 215 -13.89 -27.70 16.15
C THR A 215 -14.22 -26.22 16.07
N GLN A 216 -14.73 -25.72 14.93
CA GLN A 216 -15.12 -24.32 14.76
C GLN A 216 -16.11 -23.88 15.85
N ASP A 217 -15.73 -22.88 16.61
CA ASP A 217 -16.66 -22.13 17.42
C ASP A 217 -17.53 -21.25 16.51
N LYS A 218 -18.78 -21.65 16.33
CA LYS A 218 -19.70 -20.97 15.40
C LYS A 218 -20.04 -19.55 15.86
N THR A 219 -19.98 -19.25 17.16
CA THR A 219 -20.25 -17.92 17.69
C THR A 219 -19.23 -16.87 17.25
N LYS A 220 -18.02 -17.31 16.84
CA LYS A 220 -17.03 -16.42 16.23
C LYS A 220 -17.47 -15.87 14.86
N VAL A 221 -18.46 -16.48 14.21
CA VAL A 221 -19.00 -16.06 12.91
C VAL A 221 -20.48 -15.70 13.03
N ASP A 222 -21.27 -16.52 13.72
CA ASP A 222 -22.70 -16.29 13.97
C ASP A 222 -22.87 -15.45 15.24
N ASN A 223 -22.78 -14.14 15.10
CA ASN A 223 -22.91 -13.18 16.19
C ASN A 223 -23.65 -11.90 15.77
N ASP A 224 -24.12 -11.12 16.75
CA ASP A 224 -25.00 -9.97 16.54
C ASP A 224 -24.33 -8.76 15.85
N THR A 225 -23.01 -8.79 15.65
CA THR A 225 -22.28 -7.70 14.97
C THR A 225 -22.21 -7.89 13.46
N ASN A 226 -22.51 -9.09 12.96
CA ASN A 226 -22.45 -9.41 11.55
C ASN A 226 -23.83 -9.34 10.88
N TYR A 227 -23.86 -8.74 9.70
CA TYR A 227 -25.04 -8.61 8.84
C TYR A 227 -24.72 -9.20 7.48
N PHE A 228 -24.98 -10.53 7.33
CA PHE A 228 -24.72 -11.25 6.10
C PHE A 228 -25.93 -11.22 5.17
N TRP A 229 -25.69 -11.15 3.88
CA TRP A 229 -26.72 -11.20 2.86
C TRP A 229 -27.18 -12.64 2.62
N ASN A 230 -28.50 -12.90 2.65
CA ASN A 230 -29.15 -14.13 2.15
C ASN A 230 -28.31 -15.41 2.33
N TYR A 231 -27.78 -15.68 3.52
CA TYR A 231 -26.88 -16.78 3.61
C TYR A 231 -27.53 -18.03 4.25
N GLU A 232 -27.12 -19.21 3.78
CA GLU A 232 -27.50 -20.49 4.33
C GLU A 232 -26.42 -21.02 5.27
N GLY A 233 -26.83 -21.70 6.32
CA GLY A 233 -25.90 -22.33 7.23
C GLY A 233 -26.00 -21.83 8.65
N THR A 234 -24.87 -21.62 9.31
CA THR A 234 -24.80 -21.32 10.74
C THR A 234 -24.62 -19.85 11.08
N ALA A 235 -24.34 -19.01 10.09
CA ALA A 235 -24.20 -17.60 10.32
C ALA A 235 -25.54 -16.84 10.14
N LYS A 236 -25.66 -15.67 10.68
CA LYS A 236 -26.90 -14.91 10.79
C LYS A 236 -27.27 -14.22 9.48
N ASN A 237 -28.43 -14.46 8.94
CA ASN A 237 -28.93 -13.69 7.81
C ASN A 237 -29.65 -12.44 8.32
N SER A 238 -29.06 -11.27 8.09
CA SER A 238 -29.61 -9.96 8.46
C SER A 238 -30.04 -9.10 7.27
N ALA A 239 -30.05 -9.64 6.07
CA ALA A 239 -30.33 -8.91 4.83
C ALA A 239 -31.62 -8.08 4.87
N LYS A 240 -32.67 -8.58 5.54
CA LYS A 240 -33.96 -7.87 5.66
C LYS A 240 -33.90 -6.60 6.51
N THR A 241 -32.87 -6.41 7.30
CA THR A 241 -32.70 -5.27 8.20
C THR A 241 -31.73 -4.22 7.64
N VAL A 242 -30.95 -4.53 6.60
CA VAL A 242 -30.05 -3.61 5.91
C VAL A 242 -30.81 -2.95 4.76
N THR A 243 -30.72 -1.66 4.65
CA THR A 243 -31.36 -0.85 3.60
C THR A 243 -30.38 0.17 3.04
N ASP A 244 -30.66 0.72 1.85
CA ASP A 244 -29.78 1.68 1.17
C ASP A 244 -29.43 2.87 2.06
N ASP A 245 -30.34 3.28 2.95
CA ASP A 245 -30.16 4.42 3.84
C ASP A 245 -29.21 4.17 5.03
N TRP A 246 -28.66 2.95 5.15
CA TRP A 246 -27.48 2.68 5.99
C TRP A 246 -26.21 3.32 5.43
N PHE A 247 -26.24 3.71 4.15
CA PHE A 247 -25.12 4.30 3.43
C PHE A 247 -25.46 5.71 2.94
N GLU A 248 -24.48 6.59 2.84
CA GLU A 248 -24.66 7.89 2.20
C GLU A 248 -24.95 7.71 0.71
N SER A 249 -24.33 6.73 0.06
CA SER A 249 -24.55 6.32 -1.33
C SER A 249 -24.24 4.84 -1.53
N VAL A 250 -25.02 4.18 -2.37
CA VAL A 250 -24.80 2.82 -2.89
C VAL A 250 -24.51 2.82 -4.39
N ASP A 251 -24.36 3.99 -5.01
CA ASP A 251 -24.07 4.14 -6.43
C ASP A 251 -22.57 4.04 -6.69
N THR A 252 -22.14 2.87 -7.18
CA THR A 252 -20.74 2.61 -7.54
C THR A 252 -20.33 3.24 -8.87
N ALA A 253 -21.31 3.77 -9.64
CA ALA A 253 -21.15 4.27 -11.00
C ALA A 253 -20.66 3.20 -12.02
N MET A 254 -20.79 1.91 -11.70
CA MET A 254 -20.51 0.82 -12.62
C MET A 254 -21.70 0.59 -13.57
N ASP A 255 -21.45 0.48 -14.84
CA ASP A 255 -22.38 -0.13 -15.79
C ASP A 255 -22.20 -1.65 -15.76
N TYR A 256 -23.10 -2.36 -15.11
CA TYR A 256 -23.05 -3.83 -14.96
C TYR A 256 -23.23 -4.60 -16.29
N ALA A 257 -23.57 -3.94 -17.40
CA ALA A 257 -23.63 -4.58 -18.71
C ALA A 257 -22.26 -4.60 -19.42
N THR A 258 -21.44 -3.61 -19.16
CA THR A 258 -20.12 -3.44 -19.77
C THR A 258 -18.98 -3.58 -18.79
N HIS A 259 -19.26 -3.59 -17.48
CA HIS A 259 -18.29 -3.59 -16.37
C HIS A 259 -17.32 -2.39 -16.42
N VAL A 260 -17.76 -1.28 -16.97
CA VAL A 260 -17.00 -0.01 -17.01
C VAL A 260 -17.57 0.97 -16.04
N TYR A 261 -16.70 1.65 -15.29
CA TYR A 261 -17.09 2.72 -14.39
C TYR A 261 -17.26 4.04 -15.15
N ALA A 262 -18.42 4.68 -15.02
CA ALA A 262 -18.60 6.05 -15.53
C ALA A 262 -17.67 7.04 -14.81
N SER A 263 -17.33 6.76 -13.56
CA SER A 263 -16.30 7.46 -12.79
C SER A 263 -15.91 6.63 -11.56
N HIS A 264 -14.63 6.61 -11.23
CA HIS A 264 -14.20 5.98 -9.97
C HIS A 264 -14.58 6.85 -8.77
N LYS A 265 -15.39 6.29 -7.86
CA LYS A 265 -15.80 6.97 -6.63
C LYS A 265 -14.71 6.95 -5.55
N VAL A 266 -13.88 5.88 -5.55
CA VAL A 266 -12.78 5.75 -4.60
C VAL A 266 -11.59 6.58 -5.09
N THR A 267 -11.23 7.60 -4.33
CA THR A 267 -10.13 8.51 -4.65
C THR A 267 -9.20 8.66 -3.44
N ARG A 268 -8.24 9.56 -3.52
CA ARG A 268 -7.37 9.88 -2.36
C ARG A 268 -7.53 11.34 -1.96
N ASN A 269 -7.52 11.57 -0.66
CA ASN A 269 -7.40 12.90 -0.06
C ASN A 269 -5.99 13.47 -0.29
N ALA A 270 -5.80 14.76 0.02
CA ALA A 270 -4.50 15.41 -0.11
C ALA A 270 -3.39 14.78 0.75
N ASP A 271 -3.75 14.13 1.85
CA ASP A 271 -2.85 13.38 2.73
C ASP A 271 -2.63 11.92 2.28
N ASN A 272 -3.18 11.55 1.13
CA ASN A 272 -3.20 10.20 0.53
C ASN A 272 -4.06 9.15 1.25
N THR A 273 -4.84 9.49 2.26
CA THR A 273 -5.85 8.59 2.80
C THR A 273 -6.96 8.33 1.78
N ILE A 274 -7.68 7.22 1.93
CA ILE A 274 -8.77 6.86 1.01
C ILE A 274 -9.97 7.78 1.24
N ASN A 275 -10.52 8.31 0.15
CA ASN A 275 -11.78 9.02 0.12
C ASN A 275 -12.82 8.21 -0.66
N MET A 276 -13.85 7.77 0.01
CA MET A 276 -14.96 7.02 -0.58
C MET A 276 -15.99 7.91 -1.29
N ASN A 277 -15.89 9.25 -1.17
CA ASN A 277 -16.83 10.21 -1.77
C ASN A 277 -18.31 9.88 -1.50
N GLY A 278 -18.62 9.45 -0.28
CA GLY A 278 -19.96 9.02 0.16
C GLY A 278 -20.31 7.59 -0.22
N LEU A 279 -19.61 6.95 -1.17
CA LEU A 279 -19.89 5.56 -1.55
C LEU A 279 -19.64 4.63 -0.37
N LEU A 280 -20.66 3.83 0.00
CA LEU A 280 -20.64 2.87 1.10
C LEU A 280 -20.18 3.44 2.45
N VAL A 281 -20.21 4.77 2.61
CA VAL A 281 -19.98 5.45 3.89
C VAL A 281 -21.22 5.24 4.76
N LEU A 282 -21.01 4.71 5.97
CA LEU A 282 -22.11 4.36 6.86
C LEU A 282 -22.72 5.60 7.53
N THR A 283 -24.06 5.68 7.52
CA THR A 283 -24.85 6.67 8.21
C THR A 283 -25.11 6.28 9.68
N ASP A 284 -25.76 7.16 10.43
CA ASP A 284 -26.22 6.88 11.80
C ASP A 284 -27.31 5.79 11.89
N LYS A 285 -27.91 5.40 10.75
CA LYS A 285 -28.89 4.32 10.68
C LYS A 285 -28.25 2.93 10.68
N ALA A 286 -26.97 2.84 10.29
CA ALA A 286 -26.25 1.58 10.32
C ALA A 286 -26.05 1.10 11.77
N ALA A 287 -26.14 -0.21 11.98
CA ALA A 287 -25.88 -0.79 13.28
C ALA A 287 -24.50 -0.41 13.82
N ALA A 288 -24.43 -0.12 15.11
CA ALA A 288 -23.15 0.17 15.75
C ALA A 288 -22.19 -1.02 15.62
N ASN A 289 -20.92 -0.74 15.48
CA ASN A 289 -19.82 -1.74 15.38
C ASN A 289 -19.98 -2.72 14.20
N THR A 290 -20.59 -2.29 13.09
CA THR A 290 -20.65 -3.07 11.85
C THR A 290 -20.13 -2.27 10.65
N GLY A 291 -19.62 -2.98 9.65
CA GLY A 291 -19.10 -2.42 8.41
C GLY A 291 -17.80 -1.62 8.55
N ALA A 292 -17.18 -1.36 7.42
CA ALA A 292 -15.98 -0.55 7.34
C ALA A 292 -16.29 0.94 7.55
N ARG A 293 -15.42 1.63 8.25
CA ARG A 293 -15.51 3.08 8.45
C ARG A 293 -14.28 3.75 7.89
N MET A 294 -14.33 3.95 6.56
CA MET A 294 -13.26 4.57 5.77
C MET A 294 -13.32 6.11 5.81
N THR A 295 -13.91 6.67 6.83
CA THR A 295 -13.99 8.13 6.99
C THR A 295 -12.60 8.67 7.27
N GLY A 296 -12.09 9.52 6.39
CA GLY A 296 -10.82 10.25 6.37
C GLY A 296 -10.23 10.79 7.68
N THR A 297 -10.36 10.03 8.74
CA THR A 297 -9.50 10.21 9.89
C THR A 297 -8.12 9.80 9.41
N PRO A 298 -7.12 10.68 9.41
CA PRO A 298 -5.74 10.27 9.17
C PRO A 298 -5.51 9.04 10.01
N SER A 299 -5.04 7.94 9.41
CA SER A 299 -4.68 6.76 10.18
C SER A 299 -3.83 7.27 11.33
N ALA A 300 -4.42 7.24 12.53
CA ALA A 300 -3.74 7.66 13.73
C ALA A 300 -2.42 6.91 13.72
N LYS A 301 -1.31 7.62 13.68
CA LYS A 301 0.06 7.11 13.63
C LYS A 301 0.11 5.66 13.17
N ILE A 302 0.53 5.45 11.92
CA ILE A 302 0.80 4.12 11.41
C ILE A 302 1.65 3.44 12.49
N GLU A 303 1.07 2.48 13.19
CA GLU A 303 1.85 1.61 14.04
C GLU A 303 2.67 0.75 13.07
N VAL A 304 3.91 1.15 12.86
CA VAL A 304 4.87 0.35 12.12
C VAL A 304 4.96 -0.99 12.84
N PRO A 305 4.64 -2.14 12.19
CA PRO A 305 4.65 -3.43 12.87
C PRO A 305 5.96 -3.66 13.60
N GLU A 306 5.89 -4.31 14.75
CA GLU A 306 7.09 -4.72 15.49
C GLU A 306 8.00 -5.52 14.53
N GLY A 307 9.25 -5.06 14.37
CA GLY A 307 10.22 -5.63 13.40
C GLY A 307 10.42 -4.78 12.14
N ILE A 308 9.48 -3.89 11.75
CA ILE A 308 9.77 -2.82 10.79
C ILE A 308 10.43 -1.69 11.57
N LYS A 309 11.72 -1.54 11.40
CA LYS A 309 12.45 -0.40 11.98
C LYS A 309 12.02 0.85 11.22
N GLY A 310 11.17 1.64 11.86
CA GLY A 310 10.41 2.71 11.26
C GLY A 310 11.26 3.79 10.59
N HIS A 311 10.62 4.59 9.76
CA HIS A 311 11.17 5.82 9.22
C HIS A 311 11.77 6.66 10.35
N LYS A 312 13.08 6.73 10.37
CA LYS A 312 13.77 7.56 11.34
C LYS A 312 13.88 8.96 10.76
N THR A 313 13.31 9.91 11.47
CA THR A 313 13.35 11.30 11.05
C THR A 313 14.79 11.80 11.13
N ILE A 314 15.30 12.37 10.03
CA ILE A 314 16.57 13.07 10.01
C ILE A 314 16.29 14.58 10.14
N SER A 315 16.83 15.20 11.17
CA SER A 315 16.90 16.66 11.29
C SER A 315 18.29 17.13 10.94
N ILE A 316 18.40 18.11 10.05
CA ILE A 316 19.67 18.72 9.69
C ILE A 316 19.70 20.16 10.19
N THR A 317 20.74 20.53 10.90
CA THR A 317 20.96 21.89 11.39
C THR A 317 22.39 22.36 11.09
N GLY A 318 22.56 23.63 10.87
CA GLY A 318 23.84 24.29 10.65
C GLY A 318 23.66 25.78 10.44
N LYS A 319 24.67 26.58 10.75
CA LYS A 319 24.59 28.04 10.66
C LYS A 319 24.28 28.56 9.24
N ASP A 320 24.79 27.88 8.22
CA ASP A 320 24.71 28.29 6.82
C ASP A 320 23.78 27.36 6.01
N VAL A 321 22.93 26.59 6.70
CA VAL A 321 21.94 25.69 6.07
C VAL A 321 20.72 26.51 5.64
N VAL A 322 20.43 26.49 4.36
CA VAL A 322 19.22 27.12 3.79
C VAL A 322 18.13 26.05 3.65
N LYS A 323 17.02 26.24 4.34
CA LYS A 323 15.84 25.37 4.15
C LYS A 323 15.17 25.70 2.84
N GLY A 324 15.18 24.78 1.88
CA GLY A 324 14.27 24.77 0.73
C GLY A 324 12.85 24.37 1.14
N ASN A 325 11.89 24.44 0.24
CA ASN A 325 10.47 24.06 0.47
C ASN A 325 10.23 22.55 0.59
N THR A 326 11.29 21.75 0.64
CA THR A 326 11.26 20.29 0.74
C THR A 326 12.21 19.83 1.85
N THR A 327 12.28 18.56 2.11
CA THR A 327 13.21 17.91 3.05
C THR A 327 14.69 18.08 2.67
N ASP A 328 14.98 18.72 1.53
CA ASP A 328 16.33 18.91 1.01
C ASP A 328 17.00 20.13 1.63
N VAL A 329 18.23 19.95 2.07
CA VAL A 329 19.05 20.96 2.70
C VAL A 329 20.10 21.43 1.71
N ALA A 330 20.29 22.74 1.60
CA ALA A 330 21.27 23.33 0.72
C ALA A 330 22.36 24.12 1.49
N VAL A 331 23.60 24.06 0.98
CA VAL A 331 24.71 24.92 1.41
C VAL A 331 25.42 25.52 0.19
N ILE A 332 26.07 26.67 0.36
CA ILE A 332 26.88 27.25 -0.71
C ILE A 332 28.25 26.57 -0.72
N GLN A 333 28.77 26.23 -1.88
CA GLN A 333 30.11 25.65 -2.06
C GLN A 333 31.18 26.47 -1.35
N GLY A 334 32.00 25.78 -0.54
CA GLY A 334 33.04 26.42 0.26
C GLY A 334 32.55 26.91 1.63
N THR A 335 31.29 26.64 1.98
CA THR A 335 30.77 26.77 3.35
C THR A 335 31.72 26.09 4.32
N SER A 336 32.13 26.81 5.38
CA SER A 336 33.05 26.33 6.40
C SER A 336 32.38 26.29 7.76
N THR A 337 31.27 25.55 7.84
CA THR A 337 30.45 25.36 9.04
C THR A 337 30.22 23.88 9.21
N ASP A 338 30.24 23.41 10.45
CA ASP A 338 29.83 22.05 10.80
C ASP A 338 28.36 21.87 10.48
N ILE A 339 28.01 20.73 9.87
CA ILE A 339 26.62 20.33 9.65
C ILE A 339 26.29 19.19 10.61
N VAL A 340 25.19 19.35 11.32
CA VAL A 340 24.74 18.41 12.35
C VAL A 340 23.51 17.67 11.86
N TRP A 341 23.56 16.34 11.87
CA TRP A 341 22.41 15.48 11.67
C TRP A 341 22.00 14.85 12.98
N THR A 342 20.72 14.94 13.28
CA THR A 342 20.11 14.17 14.34
C THR A 342 19.24 13.10 13.71
N ILE A 343 19.59 11.84 13.96
CA ILE A 343 18.93 10.66 13.41
C ILE A 343 18.21 9.97 14.56
N ASP A 344 16.94 9.69 14.40
CA ASP A 344 16.16 8.93 15.39
C ASP A 344 16.55 7.45 15.36
N ALA A 345 17.75 7.15 15.79
CA ALA A 345 18.35 5.83 15.87
C ALA A 345 19.31 5.75 17.07
N ASP A 346 19.38 4.56 17.67
CA ASP A 346 20.32 4.30 18.78
C ASP A 346 21.77 4.39 18.29
N ALA A 347 22.55 5.29 18.91
CA ALA A 347 23.94 5.49 18.55
C ALA A 347 24.83 4.26 18.86
N SER A 348 24.40 3.34 19.71
CA SER A 348 25.15 2.10 20.00
C SER A 348 25.19 1.15 18.80
N THR A 349 24.26 1.29 17.86
CA THR A 349 24.20 0.49 16.62
C THR A 349 24.76 1.23 15.41
N PHE A 350 25.26 2.46 15.56
CA PHE A 350 25.91 3.19 14.47
C PHE A 350 27.17 2.47 14.01
N ASP A 351 27.37 2.39 12.68
CA ASP A 351 28.52 1.71 12.06
C ASP A 351 29.40 2.70 11.27
N TYR A 352 28.89 3.23 10.15
CA TYR A 352 29.65 4.18 9.32
C TYR A 352 28.75 5.14 8.54
N ILE A 353 29.39 6.13 7.90
CA ILE A 353 28.77 7.05 6.95
C ILE A 353 29.24 6.73 5.53
N MET A 354 28.32 6.80 4.56
CA MET A 354 28.63 6.86 3.13
C MET A 354 28.23 8.22 2.57
N VAL A 355 28.97 8.69 1.58
CA VAL A 355 28.61 9.84 0.74
C VAL A 355 28.82 9.46 -0.71
N ASP A 356 27.78 9.60 -1.54
CA ASP A 356 27.77 9.22 -2.95
C ASP A 356 28.28 7.78 -3.17
N ASP A 357 27.75 6.85 -2.36
CA ASP A 357 28.08 5.42 -2.35
C ASP A 357 29.53 5.07 -1.94
N VAL A 358 30.29 6.04 -1.41
CA VAL A 358 31.64 5.83 -0.90
C VAL A 358 31.69 5.99 0.61
N VAL A 359 32.30 5.03 1.31
CA VAL A 359 32.49 5.12 2.78
C VAL A 359 33.31 6.35 3.14
N LEU A 360 32.78 7.20 3.99
CA LEU A 360 33.43 8.43 4.45
C LEU A 360 34.41 8.12 5.58
N ASP A 361 35.64 8.61 5.46
CA ASP A 361 36.64 8.50 6.50
C ASP A 361 36.14 9.09 7.84
N ALA A 362 36.24 8.32 8.92
CA ALA A 362 35.74 8.68 10.24
C ALA A 362 36.36 9.98 10.80
N SER A 363 37.52 10.41 10.28
CA SER A 363 38.13 11.71 10.65
C SER A 363 37.30 12.92 10.18
N LYS A 364 36.34 12.74 9.28
CA LYS A 364 35.53 13.81 8.67
C LYS A 364 34.25 14.14 9.45
N TYR A 365 33.89 13.30 10.40
CA TYR A 365 32.68 13.49 11.22
C TYR A 365 32.93 13.07 12.67
N THR A 366 31.96 13.36 13.53
CA THR A 366 31.89 12.83 14.91
C THR A 366 30.48 12.30 15.15
N VAL A 367 30.35 11.31 16.02
CA VAL A 367 29.07 10.71 16.40
C VAL A 367 28.89 10.76 17.91
N VAL A 368 27.74 11.21 18.36
CA VAL A 368 27.40 11.30 19.81
C VAL A 368 25.97 10.78 20.01
N ALA A 369 25.77 10.01 21.06
CA ALA A 369 24.43 9.63 21.51
C ALA A 369 23.74 10.83 22.19
N ASN A 370 22.45 11.04 21.88
CA ASN A 370 21.60 12.01 22.57
C ASN A 370 20.23 11.36 22.86
N GLY A 371 20.13 10.76 24.05
CA GLY A 371 18.99 9.88 24.36
C GLY A 371 18.92 8.71 23.41
N ASN A 372 17.77 8.52 22.73
CA ASN A 372 17.56 7.47 21.75
C ASN A 372 17.93 7.91 20.32
N THR A 373 18.66 9.02 20.16
CA THR A 373 19.04 9.55 18.86
C THR A 373 20.56 9.52 18.65
N THR A 374 20.98 9.35 17.40
CA THR A 374 22.35 9.47 16.93
C THR A 374 22.56 10.87 16.37
N VAL A 375 23.52 11.61 16.91
CA VAL A 375 23.91 12.92 16.40
C VAL A 375 25.23 12.80 15.66
N VAL A 376 25.20 13.01 14.34
CA VAL A 376 26.38 13.03 13.47
C VAL A 376 26.73 14.47 13.13
N THR A 377 27.94 14.88 13.44
CA THR A 377 28.46 16.21 13.08
C THR A 377 29.52 16.08 12.01
N PHE A 378 29.24 16.57 10.80
CA PHE A 378 30.20 16.65 9.70
C PHE A 378 31.07 17.89 9.88
N LYS A 379 32.39 17.70 9.87
CA LYS A 379 33.34 18.78 10.10
C LYS A 379 33.32 19.82 8.97
N ALA A 380 33.41 21.07 9.32
CA ALA A 380 33.45 22.21 8.39
C ALA A 380 34.50 22.04 7.28
N SER A 381 35.66 21.45 7.60
CA SER A 381 36.71 21.17 6.62
C SER A 381 36.27 20.20 5.52
N TYR A 382 35.44 19.20 5.87
CA TYR A 382 34.89 18.27 4.91
C TYR A 382 33.80 18.93 4.06
N ILE A 383 32.83 19.61 4.69
CA ILE A 383 31.75 20.31 3.98
C ILE A 383 32.34 21.32 2.97
N LYS A 384 33.36 22.04 3.36
CA LYS A 384 34.09 22.99 2.49
C LYS A 384 34.68 22.31 1.24
N SER A 385 35.04 21.04 1.32
CA SER A 385 35.67 20.29 0.22
C SER A 385 34.67 19.74 -0.79
N LEU A 386 33.36 19.73 -0.51
CA LEU A 386 32.35 19.24 -1.41
C LEU A 386 32.23 20.10 -2.65
N LYS A 387 32.05 19.46 -3.80
CA LYS A 387 31.82 20.11 -5.08
C LYS A 387 30.37 20.59 -5.17
N ALA A 388 30.10 21.56 -6.04
CA ALA A 388 28.73 21.97 -6.35
C ALA A 388 28.01 20.83 -7.08
N ALA A 389 27.12 20.14 -6.37
CA ALA A 389 26.29 19.03 -6.82
C ALA A 389 25.31 18.65 -5.71
N GLU A 390 24.32 17.83 -6.02
CA GLU A 390 23.57 17.09 -5.02
C GLU A 390 24.43 15.90 -4.56
N HIS A 391 24.58 15.76 -3.24
CA HIS A 391 25.30 14.66 -2.61
C HIS A 391 24.33 13.83 -1.77
N THR A 392 24.38 12.51 -1.93
CA THR A 392 23.60 11.56 -1.13
C THR A 392 24.42 11.10 0.07
N PHE A 393 23.90 11.32 1.27
CA PHE A 393 24.52 10.94 2.52
C PHE A 393 23.72 9.80 3.17
N ARG A 394 24.43 8.76 3.62
CA ARG A 394 23.82 7.62 4.33
C ARG A 394 24.55 7.35 5.64
N ALA A 395 23.79 7.21 6.72
CA ALA A 395 24.28 6.68 7.98
C ALA A 395 23.85 5.21 8.09
N CYS A 396 24.83 4.33 8.19
CA CYS A 396 24.61 2.88 8.25
C CYS A 396 24.75 2.41 9.71
N PHE A 397 23.89 1.46 10.08
CA PHE A 397 23.81 0.91 11.43
C PHE A 397 23.97 -0.61 11.39
N THR A 398 24.60 -1.20 12.42
CA THR A 398 24.91 -2.64 12.51
C THR A 398 23.65 -3.53 12.52
N ASP A 399 22.50 -2.95 12.86
CA ASP A 399 21.21 -3.60 12.81
C ASP A 399 20.58 -3.63 11.41
N GLY A 400 21.33 -3.20 10.38
CA GLY A 400 20.92 -3.18 8.98
C GLY A 400 20.08 -1.93 8.59
N TYR A 401 19.86 -1.00 9.52
CA TYR A 401 19.18 0.24 9.22
C TYR A 401 20.10 1.22 8.47
N ILE A 402 19.53 1.95 7.50
CA ILE A 402 20.22 3.03 6.75
C ILE A 402 19.35 4.28 6.80
N ALA A 403 19.88 5.37 7.37
CA ALA A 403 19.29 6.69 7.28
C ALA A 403 19.87 7.41 6.05
N GLU A 404 19.03 7.88 5.14
CA GLU A 404 19.48 8.58 3.93
C GLU A 404 18.93 10.01 3.90
N THR A 405 19.74 10.94 3.42
CA THR A 405 19.32 12.30 3.09
C THR A 405 20.19 12.86 1.96
N LYS A 406 19.73 13.97 1.37
CA LYS A 406 20.42 14.69 0.33
C LYS A 406 20.89 16.04 0.82
N LEU A 407 22.09 16.44 0.41
CA LEU A 407 22.66 17.75 0.62
C LEU A 407 22.96 18.38 -0.73
N GLU A 408 22.27 19.46 -1.07
CA GLU A 408 22.59 20.23 -2.27
C GLU A 408 23.71 21.22 -1.97
N VAL A 409 24.83 21.11 -2.68
CA VAL A 409 25.91 22.10 -2.64
C VAL A 409 25.75 23.02 -3.83
N LEU A 410 25.27 24.25 -3.57
CA LEU A 410 25.07 25.28 -4.58
C LEU A 410 26.41 25.91 -4.98
N PRO A 411 26.65 26.23 -6.26
CA PRO A 411 27.86 26.91 -6.69
C PRO A 411 27.94 28.31 -6.06
N LYS A 412 29.18 28.79 -5.82
CA LYS A 412 29.39 30.18 -5.39
C LYS A 412 28.84 31.15 -6.43
N THR A 413 28.17 32.20 -5.97
CA THR A 413 27.72 33.29 -6.83
C THR A 413 28.96 33.91 -7.55
N GLY A 414 29.05 33.68 -8.85
CA GLY A 414 30.18 34.08 -9.68
C GLY A 414 30.85 32.95 -10.47
N ASP A 415 30.70 31.70 -10.07
CA ASP A 415 31.23 30.50 -10.72
C ASP A 415 30.23 29.83 -11.68
N PHE A 416 29.46 30.61 -12.41
CA PHE A 416 28.62 30.06 -13.47
C PHE A 416 29.49 29.56 -14.61
N SER A 417 29.74 28.24 -14.68
CA SER A 417 30.32 27.64 -15.88
C SER A 417 29.41 27.95 -17.07
N ARG A 418 30.02 28.19 -18.27
CA ARG A 418 29.26 28.46 -19.52
C ARG A 418 28.16 27.45 -19.80
N ASN A 419 28.28 26.23 -19.31
CA ASN A 419 27.27 25.17 -19.47
C ASN A 419 26.03 25.37 -18.60
N MET A 420 26.14 25.91 -17.38
CA MET A 420 25.02 26.27 -16.53
C MET A 420 24.24 27.47 -17.07
N ILE A 421 24.93 28.47 -17.62
CA ILE A 421 24.28 29.61 -18.30
C ILE A 421 23.42 29.13 -19.47
N ALA A 422 23.89 28.12 -20.23
CA ALA A 422 23.10 27.53 -21.33
C ALA A 422 21.85 26.78 -20.84
N VAL A 423 21.93 26.08 -19.70
CA VAL A 423 20.78 25.38 -19.11
C VAL A 423 19.73 26.37 -18.58
N TYR A 424 20.14 27.39 -17.82
CA TYR A 424 19.20 28.43 -17.32
C TYR A 424 18.67 29.32 -18.45
N ALA A 425 19.45 29.63 -19.47
CA ALA A 425 18.97 30.33 -20.67
C ALA A 425 17.96 29.46 -21.44
N GLY A 426 18.16 28.14 -21.51
CA GLY A 426 17.21 27.20 -22.11
C GLY A 426 15.88 27.12 -21.34
N ILE A 427 15.93 27.07 -20.01
CA ILE A 427 14.74 27.04 -19.15
C ILE A 427 13.97 28.36 -19.24
N MET A 428 14.66 29.52 -19.20
CA MET A 428 14.04 30.82 -19.39
C MET A 428 13.43 31.00 -20.78
N LEU A 429 14.09 30.49 -21.82
CA LEU A 429 13.56 30.54 -23.19
C LEU A 429 12.32 29.64 -23.35
N MET A 430 12.29 28.49 -22.75
CA MET A 430 11.07 27.63 -22.73
C MET A 430 9.92 28.27 -21.95
N ALA A 431 10.19 28.91 -20.82
CA ALA A 431 9.17 29.62 -20.04
C ALA A 431 8.62 30.86 -20.85
N LEU A 432 9.47 31.56 -21.58
CA LEU A 432 9.05 32.69 -22.46
C LEU A 432 8.24 32.18 -23.66
N LEU A 433 8.61 31.05 -24.25
CA LEU A 433 7.84 30.42 -25.34
C LEU A 433 6.46 29.94 -24.86
N ALA A 434 6.39 29.34 -23.69
CA ALA A 434 5.11 28.94 -23.09
C ALA A 434 4.22 30.12 -22.79
N ALA A 435 4.77 31.24 -22.26
CA ALA A 435 4.05 32.48 -22.04
C ALA A 435 3.57 33.12 -23.36
N ALA A 436 4.37 33.09 -24.42
CA ALA A 436 4.01 33.58 -25.74
C ALA A 436 2.87 32.76 -26.37
N VAL A 437 2.89 31.44 -26.24
CA VAL A 437 1.80 30.56 -26.72
C VAL A 437 0.49 30.88 -25.99
N VAL A 438 0.52 31.06 -24.67
CA VAL A 438 -0.68 31.40 -23.87
C VAL A 438 -1.22 32.80 -24.27
N LEU A 439 -0.36 33.77 -24.55
CA LEU A 439 -0.76 35.07 -25.02
C LEU A 439 -1.34 35.06 -26.46
N PHE A 440 -0.81 34.20 -27.32
CA PHE A 440 -1.30 34.01 -28.70
C PHE A 440 -2.70 33.35 -28.69
N GLU A 441 -2.90 32.31 -27.85
CA GLU A 441 -4.21 31.69 -27.68
C GLU A 441 -5.26 32.66 -27.08
N LYS A 442 -4.87 33.51 -26.12
CA LYS A 442 -5.76 34.52 -25.58
C LYS A 442 -6.14 35.57 -26.62
N LYS A 443 -5.23 35.96 -27.55
CA LYS A 443 -5.57 36.85 -28.66
C LYS A 443 -6.49 36.18 -29.67
N ARG A 444 -6.28 34.91 -29.99
CA ARG A 444 -7.12 34.15 -30.94
C ARG A 444 -8.55 33.90 -30.43
N LYS A 445 -8.76 33.88 -29.12
CA LYS A 445 -10.12 33.76 -28.51
C LYS A 445 -10.84 35.12 -28.36
N ARG A 446 -10.19 36.23 -28.68
CA ARG A 446 -10.78 37.59 -28.62
C ARG A 446 -10.98 38.23 -30.00
N ALA A 447 -10.59 37.58 -31.06
CA ALA A 447 -10.92 37.88 -32.45
C ALA A 447 -11.95 36.86 -32.98
#